data_c97822a9e5d819324c12a7a25d73af87
#
_entry.id   c97822a9e5d819324c12a7a25d73af87
#
_cell.length_a   1.000
_cell.length_b   1.000
_cell.length_c   1.000
_cell.angle_alpha   90.00
_cell.angle_beta   90.00
_cell.angle_gamma   90.00
#
_symmetry.space_group_name_H-M   'P 1'
#
loop_
_entity.id
_entity.type
_entity.pdbx_description
1 polymer ?
#
loop_
_entity_poly.entity_id
_entity_poly.type
_entity_poly.pdbx_seq_one_letter_code
_entity_poly.pdbx_strand_id
1 'polypeptide(L)'
;MNKLNAYLNLIRFYNPIGFWLLLWPGMWGLFMSENFEIKHFAIVLVGAFLTRSLGCAINDYFDIGFDSQVKRTKNRPLANKTLSKVEALICIIFLGMMCLFILYLTNLLVILFVLLVAAPLIIVYPLTKRFLPIPQLFLGLTFGLSLPISYAIVEQNISFDILLMYLACVCWITAYDSLYAMNDIEDDKKISINSLPIFFGQNKYTAIQAVSYTHLTLPTILSV
;
A
#
# COMPACT_ATOMS: atom_id res chain seq x y z
N MET A 1 -24.13 2.37 14.27
CA MET A 1 -23.72 1.99 12.90
C MET A 1 -24.09 0.53 12.69
N ASN A 2 -24.73 0.17 11.55
CA ASN A 2 -25.04 -1.25 11.24
C ASN A 2 -23.71 -2.02 11.08
N LYS A 3 -23.64 -3.30 11.49
CA LYS A 3 -22.43 -4.14 11.39
C LYS A 3 -21.90 -4.23 9.97
N LEU A 4 -22.77 -4.32 8.96
CA LEU A 4 -22.34 -4.30 7.55
C LEU A 4 -21.53 -3.04 7.22
N ASN A 5 -22.03 -1.86 7.61
CA ASN A 5 -21.31 -0.60 7.39
C ASN A 5 -19.98 -0.55 8.16
N ALA A 6 -19.90 -1.22 9.30
CA ALA A 6 -18.64 -1.32 10.04
C ALA A 6 -17.59 -2.15 9.27
N TYR A 7 -17.97 -3.28 8.68
CA TYR A 7 -17.08 -4.05 7.81
C TYR A 7 -16.66 -3.27 6.55
N LEU A 8 -17.61 -2.60 5.88
CA LEU A 8 -17.31 -1.78 4.71
C LEU A 8 -16.35 -0.62 5.04
N ASN A 9 -16.47 -0.05 6.24
CA ASN A 9 -15.51 0.96 6.72
C ASN A 9 -14.14 0.35 7.06
N LEU A 10 -14.08 -0.86 7.61
CA LEU A 10 -12.83 -1.56 7.92
C LEU A 10 -12.00 -1.78 6.64
N ILE A 11 -12.64 -2.22 5.55
CA ILE A 11 -12.00 -2.43 4.25
C ILE A 11 -11.84 -1.15 3.42
N ARG A 12 -12.23 0.02 3.95
CA ARG A 12 -12.18 1.32 3.26
C ARG A 12 -13.01 1.40 1.98
N PHE A 13 -14.11 0.67 1.89
CA PHE A 13 -14.97 0.65 0.70
C PHE A 13 -15.47 2.05 0.31
N TYR A 14 -15.85 2.87 1.29
CA TYR A 14 -16.32 4.24 1.07
C TYR A 14 -15.19 5.27 0.84
N ASN A 15 -13.93 4.87 1.03
CA ASN A 15 -12.75 5.72 0.82
C ASN A 15 -11.74 5.01 -0.10
N PRO A 16 -12.03 4.88 -1.41
CA PRO A 16 -11.27 4.03 -2.33
C PRO A 16 -9.94 4.63 -2.80
N ILE A 17 -9.54 5.82 -2.32
CA ILE A 17 -8.28 6.48 -2.77
C ILE A 17 -7.09 5.54 -2.71
N GLY A 18 -6.91 4.83 -1.58
CA GLY A 18 -5.78 3.90 -1.45
C GLY A 18 -5.87 2.67 -2.35
N PHE A 19 -7.06 2.26 -2.78
CA PHE A 19 -7.25 1.24 -3.82
C PHE A 19 -6.74 1.75 -5.17
N TRP A 20 -7.13 2.95 -5.59
CA TRP A 20 -6.66 3.55 -6.84
C TRP A 20 -5.15 3.74 -6.85
N LEU A 21 -4.57 4.20 -5.73
CA LEU A 21 -3.12 4.37 -5.58
C LEU A 21 -2.32 3.06 -5.66
N LEU A 22 -2.94 1.92 -5.31
CA LEU A 22 -2.35 0.59 -5.48
C LEU A 22 -2.60 0.05 -6.90
N LEU A 23 -3.78 0.33 -7.47
CA LEU A 23 -4.18 -0.17 -8.79
C LEU A 23 -3.36 0.46 -9.92
N TRP A 24 -3.12 1.80 -9.89
CA TRP A 24 -2.44 2.48 -10.98
C TRP A 24 -1.04 1.93 -11.27
N PRO A 25 -0.15 1.70 -10.29
CA PRO A 25 1.13 1.02 -10.56
C PRO A 25 0.94 -0.38 -11.18
N GLY A 26 -0.06 -1.14 -10.72
CA GLY A 26 -0.40 -2.42 -11.33
C GLY A 26 -0.85 -2.30 -12.79
N MET A 27 -1.62 -1.26 -13.12
CA MET A 27 -2.01 -0.97 -14.49
C MET A 27 -0.81 -0.60 -15.36
N TRP A 28 0.14 0.18 -14.83
CA TRP A 28 1.38 0.49 -15.57
C TRP A 28 2.16 -0.77 -15.89
N GLY A 29 2.31 -1.70 -14.95
CA GLY A 29 2.96 -2.98 -15.20
C GLY A 29 2.26 -3.81 -16.28
N LEU A 30 0.92 -3.83 -16.32
CA LEU A 30 0.18 -4.47 -17.41
C LEU A 30 0.39 -3.78 -18.75
N PHE A 31 0.36 -2.45 -18.80
CA PHE A 31 0.55 -1.70 -20.06
C PHE A 31 1.98 -1.79 -20.60
N MET A 32 2.96 -2.09 -19.75
CA MET A 32 4.34 -2.35 -20.19
C MET A 32 4.55 -3.78 -20.67
N SER A 33 3.59 -4.69 -20.44
CA SER A 33 3.65 -6.06 -20.98
C SER A 33 3.09 -6.12 -22.40
N GLU A 34 3.66 -7.04 -23.24
CA GLU A 34 3.30 -7.11 -24.66
C GLU A 34 1.96 -7.83 -24.90
N ASN A 35 1.64 -8.84 -24.07
CA ASN A 35 0.56 -9.78 -24.33
C ASN A 35 -0.45 -9.88 -23.19
N PHE A 36 -0.88 -8.76 -22.59
CA PHE A 36 -1.88 -8.86 -21.54
C PHE A 36 -3.30 -9.05 -22.11
N GLU A 37 -4.07 -9.89 -21.44
CA GLU A 37 -5.46 -10.19 -21.76
C GLU A 37 -6.40 -9.64 -20.70
N ILE A 38 -7.69 -9.59 -20.97
CA ILE A 38 -8.72 -9.16 -20.02
C ILE A 38 -8.71 -9.93 -18.70
N LYS A 39 -8.29 -11.20 -18.72
CA LYS A 39 -8.13 -12.00 -17.49
C LYS A 39 -7.06 -11.42 -16.56
N HIS A 40 -5.93 -10.93 -17.11
CA HIS A 40 -4.85 -10.35 -16.33
C HIS A 40 -5.30 -9.02 -15.70
N PHE A 41 -6.04 -8.21 -16.46
CA PHE A 41 -6.69 -7.01 -15.92
C PHE A 41 -7.62 -7.35 -14.75
N ALA A 42 -8.48 -8.36 -14.88
CA ALA A 42 -9.38 -8.79 -13.82
C ALA A 42 -8.62 -9.25 -12.56
N ILE A 43 -7.55 -10.04 -12.73
CA ILE A 43 -6.69 -10.50 -11.64
C ILE A 43 -6.07 -9.29 -10.90
N VAL A 44 -5.50 -8.33 -11.62
CA VAL A 44 -4.86 -7.16 -11.03
C VAL A 44 -5.89 -6.27 -10.32
N LEU A 45 -7.05 -6.04 -10.94
CA LEU A 45 -8.13 -5.23 -10.36
C LEU A 45 -8.65 -5.82 -9.05
N VAL A 46 -9.03 -7.10 -9.08
CA VAL A 46 -9.55 -7.81 -7.90
C VAL A 46 -8.44 -8.00 -6.85
N GLY A 47 -7.23 -8.35 -7.28
CA GLY A 47 -6.07 -8.48 -6.42
C GLY A 47 -5.73 -7.19 -5.68
N ALA A 48 -5.72 -6.04 -6.37
CA ALA A 48 -5.49 -4.74 -5.75
C ALA A 48 -6.58 -4.39 -4.71
N PHE A 49 -7.86 -4.65 -5.03
CA PHE A 49 -8.96 -4.41 -4.09
C PHE A 49 -8.84 -5.27 -2.83
N LEU A 50 -8.61 -6.57 -2.99
CA LEU A 50 -8.49 -7.51 -1.87
C LEU A 50 -7.25 -7.23 -1.01
N THR A 51 -6.09 -7.01 -1.65
CA THR A 51 -4.83 -6.72 -0.95
C THR A 51 -4.93 -5.39 -0.18
N ARG A 52 -5.54 -4.36 -0.80
CA ARG A 52 -5.77 -3.08 -0.11
C ARG A 52 -6.71 -3.25 1.08
N SER A 53 -7.81 -3.98 0.90
CA SER A 53 -8.79 -4.27 1.96
C SER A 53 -8.14 -5.03 3.13
N LEU A 54 -7.36 -6.06 2.80
CA LEU A 54 -6.58 -6.84 3.78
C LEU A 54 -5.57 -5.97 4.53
N GLY A 55 -4.78 -5.17 3.82
CA GLY A 55 -3.80 -4.26 4.42
C GLY A 55 -4.44 -3.24 5.36
N CYS A 56 -5.62 -2.69 5.02
CA CYS A 56 -6.36 -1.78 5.89
C CYS A 56 -6.85 -2.48 7.16
N ALA A 57 -7.40 -3.70 7.04
CA ALA A 57 -7.89 -4.46 8.19
C ALA A 57 -6.75 -4.85 9.14
N ILE A 58 -5.61 -5.28 8.60
CA ILE A 58 -4.39 -5.57 9.36
C ILE A 58 -3.89 -4.31 10.07
N ASN A 59 -3.77 -3.18 9.35
CA ASN A 59 -3.31 -1.92 9.94
C ASN A 59 -4.23 -1.47 11.10
N ASP A 60 -5.55 -1.47 10.91
CA ASP A 60 -6.50 -1.08 11.97
C ASP A 60 -6.43 -2.04 13.16
N TYR A 61 -6.15 -3.34 12.92
CA TYR A 61 -5.98 -4.32 13.99
C TYR A 61 -4.75 -4.05 14.87
N PHE A 62 -3.62 -3.67 14.27
CA PHE A 62 -2.40 -3.33 15.01
C PHE A 62 -2.45 -1.95 15.65
N ASP A 63 -3.19 -1.00 15.07
CA ASP A 63 -3.22 0.39 15.51
C ASP A 63 -4.40 0.73 16.44
N ILE A 64 -5.17 -0.25 16.95
CA ILE A 64 -6.36 -0.02 17.80
C ILE A 64 -6.09 0.98 18.94
N GLY A 65 -4.95 0.83 19.63
CA GLY A 65 -4.58 1.68 20.77
C GLY A 65 -4.25 3.13 20.36
N PHE A 66 -3.60 3.31 19.22
CA PHE A 66 -3.24 4.62 18.69
C PHE A 66 -4.43 5.32 18.03
N ASP A 67 -5.21 4.59 17.24
CA ASP A 67 -6.37 5.12 16.52
C ASP A 67 -7.41 5.75 17.44
N SER A 68 -7.57 5.22 18.64
CA SER A 68 -8.51 5.75 19.64
C SER A 68 -8.10 7.14 20.17
N GLN A 69 -6.83 7.53 20.04
CA GLN A 69 -6.27 8.78 20.55
C GLN A 69 -6.21 9.89 19.48
N VAL A 70 -6.30 9.54 18.19
CA VAL A 70 -6.19 10.46 17.06
C VAL A 70 -7.56 10.90 16.58
N LYS A 71 -7.81 12.21 16.45
CA LYS A 71 -9.12 12.77 16.05
C LYS A 71 -9.66 12.18 14.75
N ARG A 72 -8.79 11.98 13.75
CA ARG A 72 -9.15 11.46 12.42
C ARG A 72 -9.53 9.98 12.43
N THR A 73 -8.93 9.18 13.33
CA THR A 73 -9.04 7.71 13.32
C THR A 73 -9.90 7.14 14.45
N LYS A 74 -10.26 7.92 15.47
CA LYS A 74 -11.07 7.48 16.62
C LYS A 74 -12.41 6.84 16.25
N ASN A 75 -12.97 7.20 15.08
CA ASN A 75 -14.24 6.68 14.59
C ASN A 75 -14.09 5.39 13.77
N ARG A 76 -12.87 4.85 13.62
CA ARG A 76 -12.64 3.56 12.96
C ARG A 76 -13.35 2.43 13.73
N PRO A 77 -13.88 1.40 13.03
CA PRO A 77 -14.71 0.37 13.64
C PRO A 77 -14.08 -0.37 14.82
N LEU A 78 -12.76 -0.59 14.80
CA LEU A 78 -12.03 -1.21 15.90
C LEU A 78 -11.71 -0.23 17.02
N ALA A 79 -11.37 1.02 16.71
CA ALA A 79 -11.06 2.05 17.69
C ALA A 79 -12.30 2.44 18.51
N ASN A 80 -13.47 2.55 17.88
CA ASN A 80 -14.75 2.85 18.53
C ASN A 80 -15.51 1.62 19.04
N LYS A 81 -14.90 0.41 18.94
CA LYS A 81 -15.44 -0.86 19.40
C LYS A 81 -16.76 -1.31 18.72
N THR A 82 -17.09 -0.77 17.53
CA THR A 82 -18.25 -1.24 16.74
C THR A 82 -18.02 -2.65 16.21
N LEU A 83 -16.76 -3.02 15.91
CA LEU A 83 -16.31 -4.37 15.64
C LEU A 83 -15.39 -4.84 16.78
N SER A 84 -15.54 -6.10 17.17
CA SER A 84 -14.63 -6.77 18.09
C SER A 84 -13.32 -7.18 17.36
N LYS A 85 -12.26 -7.43 18.14
CA LYS A 85 -11.00 -7.97 17.60
C LYS A 85 -11.19 -9.31 16.88
N VAL A 86 -12.08 -10.16 17.39
CA VAL A 86 -12.37 -11.48 16.81
C VAL A 86 -13.06 -11.31 15.45
N GLU A 87 -14.05 -10.43 15.34
CA GLU A 87 -14.73 -10.14 14.06
C GLU A 87 -13.74 -9.60 13.02
N ALA A 88 -12.84 -8.71 13.42
CA ALA A 88 -11.81 -8.21 12.53
C ALA A 88 -10.83 -9.30 12.10
N LEU A 89 -10.42 -10.19 13.02
CA LEU A 89 -9.53 -11.31 12.70
C LEU A 89 -10.18 -12.28 11.70
N ILE A 90 -11.46 -12.60 11.87
CA ILE A 90 -12.21 -13.42 10.91
C ILE A 90 -12.24 -12.74 9.54
N CYS A 91 -12.48 -11.43 9.48
CA CYS A 91 -12.44 -10.68 8.23
C CYS A 91 -11.04 -10.71 7.57
N ILE A 92 -9.97 -10.54 8.34
CA ILE A 92 -8.57 -10.64 7.87
C ILE A 92 -8.29 -12.02 7.29
N ILE A 93 -8.67 -13.10 7.97
CA ILE A 93 -8.48 -14.47 7.50
C ILE A 93 -9.26 -14.71 6.19
N PHE A 94 -10.51 -14.26 6.13
CA PHE A 94 -11.33 -14.38 4.92
C PHE A 94 -10.72 -13.63 3.73
N LEU A 95 -10.31 -12.38 3.92
CA LEU A 95 -9.64 -11.59 2.88
C LEU A 95 -8.30 -12.23 2.47
N GLY A 96 -7.55 -12.76 3.41
CA GLY A 96 -6.31 -13.48 3.16
C GLY A 96 -6.53 -14.71 2.27
N MET A 97 -7.56 -15.51 2.57
CA MET A 97 -7.93 -16.66 1.71
C MET A 97 -8.33 -16.23 0.30
N MET A 98 -9.07 -15.12 0.17
CA MET A 98 -9.42 -14.56 -1.14
C MET A 98 -8.19 -14.08 -1.90
N CYS A 99 -7.24 -13.43 -1.23
CA CYS A 99 -5.95 -13.04 -1.84
C CYS A 99 -5.17 -14.28 -2.32
N LEU A 100 -5.09 -15.34 -1.52
CA LEU A 100 -4.44 -16.60 -1.92
C LEU A 100 -5.13 -17.27 -3.10
N PHE A 101 -6.47 -17.22 -3.18
CA PHE A 101 -7.21 -17.73 -4.31
C PHE A 101 -6.88 -16.97 -5.61
N ILE A 102 -6.86 -15.64 -5.57
CA ILE A 102 -6.45 -14.83 -6.74
C ILE A 102 -4.99 -15.09 -7.09
N LEU A 103 -4.11 -15.22 -6.10
CA LEU A 103 -2.70 -15.54 -6.31
C LEU A 103 -2.50 -16.90 -7.00
N TYR A 104 -3.30 -17.90 -6.63
CA TYR A 104 -3.29 -19.23 -7.27
C TYR A 104 -3.62 -19.18 -8.79
N LEU A 105 -4.36 -18.17 -9.25
CA LEU A 105 -4.68 -17.96 -10.67
C LEU A 105 -3.51 -17.35 -11.46
N THR A 106 -2.39 -17.05 -10.82
CA THR A 106 -1.18 -16.50 -11.44
C THR A 106 -0.13 -17.58 -11.70
N ASN A 107 1.11 -17.21 -11.98
CA ASN A 107 2.21 -18.12 -12.22
C ASN A 107 3.11 -18.31 -10.97
N LEU A 108 3.97 -19.34 -10.99
CA LEU A 108 4.82 -19.69 -9.85
C LEU A 108 5.75 -18.56 -9.42
N LEU A 109 6.31 -17.79 -10.36
CA LEU A 109 7.20 -16.67 -10.05
C LEU A 109 6.46 -15.63 -9.21
N VAL A 110 5.24 -15.24 -9.62
CA VAL A 110 4.39 -14.30 -8.88
C VAL A 110 4.02 -14.85 -7.51
N ILE A 111 3.65 -16.14 -7.42
CA ILE A 111 3.31 -16.77 -6.14
C ILE A 111 4.49 -16.67 -5.16
N LEU A 112 5.69 -17.07 -5.59
CA LEU A 112 6.88 -17.00 -4.74
C LEU A 112 7.23 -15.56 -4.38
N PHE A 113 7.19 -14.64 -5.34
CA PHE A 113 7.49 -13.23 -5.11
C PHE A 113 6.50 -12.58 -4.13
N VAL A 114 5.21 -12.84 -4.26
CA VAL A 114 4.19 -12.32 -3.33
C VAL A 114 4.36 -12.92 -1.94
N LEU A 115 4.54 -14.25 -1.81
CA LEU A 115 4.65 -14.89 -0.50
C LEU A 115 5.95 -14.56 0.23
N LEU A 116 7.07 -14.45 -0.49
CA LEU A 116 8.40 -14.25 0.12
C LEU A 116 8.77 -12.77 0.28
N VAL A 117 8.21 -11.88 -0.54
CA VAL A 117 8.56 -10.44 -0.53
C VAL A 117 7.37 -9.57 -0.15
N ALA A 118 6.28 -9.59 -0.93
CA ALA A 118 5.18 -8.64 -0.75
C ALA A 118 4.41 -8.85 0.56
N ALA A 119 4.05 -10.10 0.90
CA ALA A 119 3.27 -10.40 2.09
C ALA A 119 4.01 -10.05 3.40
N PRO A 120 5.31 -10.38 3.59
CA PRO A 120 6.07 -9.92 4.73
C PRO A 120 6.11 -8.39 4.85
N LEU A 121 6.31 -7.67 3.74
CA LEU A 121 6.32 -6.20 3.73
C LEU A 121 4.95 -5.62 4.15
N ILE A 122 3.85 -6.18 3.65
CA ILE A 122 2.49 -5.76 4.03
C ILE A 122 2.23 -5.95 5.53
N ILE A 123 2.69 -7.08 6.10
CA ILE A 123 2.49 -7.40 7.52
C ILE A 123 3.34 -6.49 8.42
N VAL A 124 4.59 -6.20 8.00
CA VAL A 124 5.51 -5.37 8.78
C VAL A 124 5.19 -3.89 8.67
N TYR A 125 4.60 -3.43 7.56
CA TYR A 125 4.32 -2.01 7.30
C TYR A 125 3.66 -1.26 8.47
N PRO A 126 2.60 -1.75 9.13
CA PRO A 126 1.97 -1.03 10.23
C PRO A 126 2.91 -0.75 11.41
N LEU A 127 3.93 -1.60 11.57
CA LEU A 127 4.90 -1.47 12.66
C LEU A 127 6.01 -0.45 12.34
N THR A 128 6.27 -0.19 11.04
CA THR A 128 7.40 0.65 10.59
C THR A 128 7.36 2.07 11.14
N LYS A 129 6.18 2.64 11.31
CA LYS A 129 5.97 3.99 11.89
C LYS A 129 6.57 4.16 13.29
N ARG A 130 6.81 3.06 14.00
CA ARG A 130 7.29 3.06 15.39
C ARG A 130 8.81 3.08 15.49
N PHE A 131 9.54 2.60 14.47
CA PHE A 131 11.00 2.47 14.51
C PHE A 131 11.71 3.05 13.29
N LEU A 132 11.06 3.15 12.13
CA LEU A 132 11.69 3.78 10.96
C LEU A 132 11.52 5.29 10.98
N PRO A 133 12.57 6.07 10.67
CA PRO A 133 12.48 7.53 10.60
C PRO A 133 11.63 8.01 9.42
N ILE A 134 11.60 7.22 8.32
CA ILE A 134 10.89 7.54 7.07
C ILE A 134 10.00 6.34 6.67
N PRO A 135 8.86 6.09 7.35
CA PRO A 135 7.96 5.00 7.02
C PRO A 135 7.30 5.13 5.64
N GLN A 136 7.24 6.35 5.06
CA GLN A 136 6.71 6.62 3.72
C GLN A 136 7.50 5.89 2.64
N LEU A 137 8.83 5.78 2.78
CA LEU A 137 9.66 5.00 1.85
C LEU A 137 9.28 3.51 1.89
N PHE A 138 9.02 2.98 3.09
CA PHE A 138 8.61 1.58 3.24
C PHE A 138 7.22 1.34 2.61
N LEU A 139 6.29 2.31 2.73
CA LEU A 139 5.03 2.28 2.00
C LEU A 139 5.26 2.27 0.50
N GLY A 140 6.14 3.14 0.01
CA GLY A 140 6.54 3.21 -1.41
C GLY A 140 7.03 1.87 -1.92
N LEU A 141 7.96 1.25 -1.20
CA LEU A 141 8.49 -0.09 -1.51
C LEU A 141 7.36 -1.14 -1.57
N THR A 142 6.43 -1.12 -0.61
CA THR A 142 5.36 -2.11 -0.51
C THR A 142 4.29 -1.93 -1.59
N PHE A 143 3.78 -0.72 -1.79
CA PHE A 143 2.73 -0.43 -2.77
C PHE A 143 3.23 -0.47 -4.21
N GLY A 144 4.47 0.00 -4.43
CA GLY A 144 5.11 -0.04 -5.74
C GLY A 144 5.26 -1.45 -6.31
N LEU A 145 5.31 -2.49 -5.44
CA LEU A 145 5.39 -3.88 -5.89
C LEU A 145 4.22 -4.32 -6.78
N SER A 146 3.09 -3.63 -6.76
CA SER A 146 1.99 -3.94 -7.67
C SER A 146 2.40 -3.82 -9.14
N LEU A 147 3.37 -2.97 -9.47
CA LEU A 147 3.90 -2.79 -10.83
C LEU A 147 4.69 -4.03 -11.31
N PRO A 148 5.79 -4.46 -10.67
CA PRO A 148 6.50 -5.66 -11.13
C PRO A 148 5.67 -6.94 -10.97
N ILE A 149 4.75 -7.01 -10.00
CA ILE A 149 3.84 -8.16 -9.86
C ILE A 149 2.93 -8.27 -11.07
N SER A 150 2.27 -7.20 -11.47
CA SER A 150 1.33 -7.23 -12.61
C SER A 150 2.03 -7.51 -13.93
N TYR A 151 3.22 -6.96 -14.14
CA TYR A 151 4.06 -7.31 -15.29
C TYR A 151 4.42 -8.79 -15.30
N ALA A 152 4.89 -9.33 -14.17
CA ALA A 152 5.28 -10.73 -14.04
C ALA A 152 4.11 -11.72 -14.17
N ILE A 153 2.86 -11.28 -13.92
CA ILE A 153 1.66 -12.10 -14.21
C ILE A 153 1.60 -12.46 -15.70
N VAL A 154 1.99 -11.55 -16.59
CA VAL A 154 1.93 -11.72 -18.05
C VAL A 154 3.23 -12.32 -18.56
N GLU A 155 4.36 -11.66 -18.29
CA GLU A 155 5.66 -11.93 -18.93
C GLU A 155 6.45 -13.04 -18.22
N GLN A 156 6.05 -13.48 -17.04
CA GLN A 156 6.73 -14.48 -16.21
C GLN A 156 8.21 -14.19 -15.94
N ASN A 157 8.59 -12.93 -16.02
CA ASN A 157 9.91 -12.41 -15.71
C ASN A 157 9.82 -10.99 -15.14
N ILE A 158 10.95 -10.42 -14.72
CA ILE A 158 11.07 -9.01 -14.30
C ILE A 158 12.25 -8.43 -15.08
N SER A 159 11.97 -7.53 -16.04
CA SER A 159 12.99 -6.85 -16.82
C SER A 159 13.67 -5.73 -16.04
N PHE A 160 14.84 -5.27 -16.52
CA PHE A 160 15.52 -4.13 -15.93
C PHE A 160 14.69 -2.84 -16.00
N ASP A 161 13.96 -2.64 -17.08
CA ASP A 161 13.09 -1.47 -17.28
C ASP A 161 11.97 -1.43 -16.24
N ILE A 162 11.38 -2.59 -15.93
CA ILE A 162 10.39 -2.73 -14.86
C ILE A 162 10.97 -2.38 -13.48
N LEU A 163 12.23 -2.73 -13.21
CA LEU A 163 12.89 -2.33 -11.96
C LEU A 163 13.11 -0.83 -11.87
N LEU A 164 13.49 -0.16 -12.96
CA LEU A 164 13.61 1.29 -13.00
C LEU A 164 12.25 1.98 -12.82
N MET A 165 11.20 1.50 -13.48
CA MET A 165 9.84 1.99 -13.30
C MET A 165 9.33 1.75 -11.87
N TYR A 166 9.66 0.61 -11.27
CA TYR A 166 9.34 0.35 -9.86
C TYR A 166 10.01 1.37 -8.94
N LEU A 167 11.30 1.70 -9.14
CA LEU A 167 11.98 2.71 -8.35
C LEU A 167 11.35 4.10 -8.50
N ALA A 168 10.98 4.49 -9.74
CA ALA A 168 10.24 5.72 -9.98
C ALA A 168 8.89 5.73 -9.24
N CYS A 169 8.17 4.61 -9.28
CA CYS A 169 6.91 4.44 -8.58
C CYS A 169 7.09 4.53 -7.05
N VAL A 170 8.14 3.95 -6.48
CA VAL A 170 8.49 4.08 -5.05
C VAL A 170 8.69 5.54 -4.67
N CYS A 171 9.44 6.30 -5.47
CA CYS A 171 9.65 7.73 -5.24
C CYS A 171 8.33 8.51 -5.31
N TRP A 172 7.50 8.25 -6.31
CA TRP A 172 6.18 8.89 -6.44
C TRP A 172 5.27 8.62 -5.23
N ILE A 173 5.19 7.36 -4.80
CA ILE A 173 4.38 6.96 -3.64
C ILE A 173 4.92 7.61 -2.36
N THR A 174 6.24 7.61 -2.17
CA THR A 174 6.89 8.25 -1.01
C THR A 174 6.58 9.75 -0.98
N ALA A 175 6.60 10.42 -2.13
CA ALA A 175 6.32 11.85 -2.21
C ALA A 175 4.87 12.17 -1.82
N TYR A 176 3.87 11.50 -2.42
CA TYR A 176 2.46 11.80 -2.11
C TYR A 176 2.07 11.42 -0.67
N ASP A 177 2.60 10.29 -0.15
CA ASP A 177 2.31 9.91 1.24
C ASP A 177 2.96 10.85 2.24
N SER A 178 4.14 11.39 1.90
CA SER A 178 4.79 12.43 2.70
C SER A 178 3.98 13.74 2.71
N LEU A 179 3.39 14.15 1.59
CA LEU A 179 2.48 15.29 1.53
C LEU A 179 1.23 15.04 2.39
N TYR A 180 0.70 13.81 2.35
CA TYR A 180 -0.44 13.43 3.17
C TYR A 180 -0.11 13.47 4.67
N ALA A 181 1.07 12.97 5.06
CA ALA A 181 1.55 13.00 6.45
C ALA A 181 1.77 14.42 7.00
N MET A 182 1.91 15.45 6.14
CA MET A 182 2.02 16.84 6.60
C MET A 182 0.78 17.32 7.37
N ASN A 183 -0.39 16.75 7.08
CA ASN A 183 -1.64 17.11 7.77
C ASN A 183 -1.71 16.56 9.20
N ASP A 184 -0.95 15.52 9.50
CA ASP A 184 -1.01 14.80 10.78
C ASP A 184 0.21 15.11 11.70
N ILE A 185 1.13 16.03 11.32
CA ILE A 185 2.40 16.30 12.05
C ILE A 185 2.19 16.58 13.55
N GLU A 186 1.17 17.39 13.89
CA GLU A 186 0.93 17.77 15.29
C GLU A 186 0.44 16.58 16.13
N ASP A 187 -0.42 15.74 15.57
CA ASP A 187 -0.95 14.57 16.24
C ASP A 187 0.11 13.45 16.30
N ASP A 188 0.87 13.24 15.22
CA ASP A 188 1.95 12.24 15.16
C ASP A 188 3.05 12.52 16.19
N LYS A 189 3.42 13.80 16.40
CA LYS A 189 4.38 14.20 17.44
C LYS A 189 3.90 13.87 18.85
N LYS A 190 2.60 14.04 19.15
CA LYS A 190 2.02 13.75 20.47
C LYS A 190 2.10 12.26 20.83
N ILE A 191 2.00 11.38 19.84
CA ILE A 191 2.00 9.93 20.02
C ILE A 191 3.33 9.26 19.60
N SER A 192 4.39 10.09 19.37
CA SER A 192 5.74 9.65 19.02
C SER A 192 5.78 8.73 17.78
N ILE A 193 5.00 9.05 16.75
CA ILE A 193 5.04 8.40 15.44
C ILE A 193 5.99 9.16 14.52
N ASN A 194 6.82 8.41 13.79
CA ASN A 194 7.75 8.96 12.82
C ASN A 194 7.09 9.23 11.47
N SER A 195 7.57 10.25 10.78
CA SER A 195 7.23 10.53 9.38
C SER A 195 8.32 11.34 8.70
N LEU A 196 8.43 11.28 7.36
CA LEU A 196 9.40 12.07 6.59
C LEU A 196 9.31 13.56 6.91
N PRO A 197 8.11 14.21 6.97
CA PRO A 197 8.02 15.61 7.34
C PRO A 197 8.53 15.91 8.74
N ILE A 198 8.38 15.00 9.70
CA ILE A 198 8.91 15.16 11.07
C ILE A 198 10.42 15.01 11.06
N PHE A 199 10.95 14.01 10.36
CA PHE A 199 12.38 13.72 10.28
C PHE A 199 13.19 14.87 9.66
N PHE A 200 12.71 15.44 8.55
CA PHE A 200 13.39 16.55 7.87
C PHE A 200 13.05 17.94 8.47
N GLY A 201 12.05 18.06 9.32
CA GLY A 201 11.71 19.28 10.02
C GLY A 201 11.52 20.50 9.09
N GLN A 202 12.43 21.48 9.15
CA GLN A 202 12.37 22.67 8.29
C GLN A 202 12.65 22.36 6.81
N ASN A 203 13.45 21.34 6.51
CA ASN A 203 13.82 20.93 5.16
C ASN A 203 12.82 19.96 4.51
N LYS A 204 11.64 19.71 5.11
CA LYS A 204 10.64 18.74 4.64
C LYS A 204 10.17 18.97 3.21
N TYR A 205 9.97 20.22 2.80
CA TYR A 205 9.55 20.56 1.43
C TYR A 205 10.63 20.22 0.42
N THR A 206 11.90 20.54 0.71
CA THR A 206 13.03 20.21 -0.17
C THR A 206 13.21 18.68 -0.28
N ALA A 207 13.05 17.95 0.81
CA ALA A 207 13.11 16.49 0.79
C ALA A 207 12.00 15.88 -0.08
N ILE A 208 10.76 16.36 0.05
CA ILE A 208 9.62 15.90 -0.76
C ILE A 208 9.83 16.26 -2.24
N GLN A 209 10.33 17.46 -2.53
CA GLN A 209 10.65 17.89 -3.89
C GLN A 209 11.74 17.02 -4.52
N ALA A 210 12.81 16.70 -3.80
CA ALA A 210 13.87 15.82 -4.29
C ALA A 210 13.32 14.44 -4.66
N VAL A 211 12.52 13.81 -3.79
CA VAL A 211 11.89 12.52 -4.05
C VAL A 211 10.91 12.61 -5.23
N SER A 212 10.11 13.68 -5.31
CA SER A 212 9.16 13.89 -6.39
C SER A 212 9.86 14.12 -7.74
N TYR A 213 10.99 14.84 -7.77
CA TYR A 213 11.78 15.06 -8.98
C TYR A 213 12.41 13.75 -9.50
N THR A 214 12.86 12.89 -8.60
CA THR A 214 13.49 11.61 -8.97
C THR A 214 12.55 10.72 -9.79
N HIS A 215 11.26 10.65 -9.49
CA HIS A 215 10.34 9.81 -10.26
C HIS A 215 10.09 10.35 -11.67
N LEU A 216 10.30 11.64 -11.92
CA LEU A 216 10.21 12.23 -13.26
C LEU A 216 11.45 11.94 -14.12
N THR A 217 12.61 11.82 -13.49
CA THR A 217 13.89 11.62 -14.22
C THR A 217 14.16 10.15 -14.52
N LEU A 218 13.79 9.21 -13.65
CA LEU A 218 14.04 7.79 -13.89
C LEU A 218 13.42 7.25 -15.19
N PRO A 219 12.14 7.52 -15.52
CA PRO A 219 11.55 7.07 -16.79
C PRO A 219 12.20 7.70 -18.04
N THR A 220 12.73 8.92 -17.94
CA THR A 220 13.36 9.59 -19.10
C THR A 220 14.72 8.97 -19.47
N ILE A 221 15.38 8.28 -18.55
CA ILE A 221 16.60 7.53 -18.82
C ILE A 221 16.33 6.31 -19.71
N LEU A 222 15.09 5.77 -19.65
CA LEU A 222 14.69 4.61 -20.47
C LEU A 222 14.32 4.98 -21.91
N SER A 223 14.07 6.26 -22.20
CA SER A 223 13.66 6.74 -23.53
C SER A 223 14.83 7.21 -24.40
N VAL A 224 16.06 6.98 -23.97
CA VAL A 224 17.30 7.22 -24.71
C VAL A 224 17.95 5.90 -25.08
#